data_7b5066c561606de587618e052da4e26e
#
_entry.id   7b5066c561606de587618e052da4e26e
#
_cell.length_a   1.000
_cell.length_b   1.000
_cell.length_c   1.000
_cell.angle_alpha   90.00
_cell.angle_beta   90.00
_cell.angle_gamma   90.00
#
_symmetry.space_group_name_H-M   'P 1'
#
loop_
_entity.id
_entity.type
_entity.pdbx_description
1 polymer ?
#
loop_
_entity_poly.entity_id
_entity_poly.type
_entity_poly.pdbx_seq_one_letter_code
_entity_poly.pdbx_strand_id
1 'polypeptide(L)'
;VHGDDWKSGVQKKTRDRVIKTLKKWSGKLIEPKYTKNISSTEIKNKISNIFSSPNNRVSRLKRLINSKNIVRILESHNSLTGLIIENTKVIKNNSSYEFDGMWSSSLTDSATKGKPDNSSVDFSTRLSSLNDLMEVTTKLLVFDADNGGQLEHLPFLIRSLERCGASAIIMEDKIGLKKNSLFKNQTGTKQDKPELFAKKIKQICKSRKNNDFMVIARIESFIVGKGLKDALRRAE
;
A
#
# COMPACT_ATOMS: atom_id res chain seq x y z
N VAL A 1 4.06 26.93 -29.40
CA VAL A 1 4.99 27.24 -28.30
C VAL A 1 5.73 25.97 -27.95
N HIS A 2 7.05 26.04 -27.82
CA HIS A 2 7.92 24.94 -27.42
C HIS A 2 9.10 25.50 -26.63
N GLY A 3 9.65 24.76 -25.68
CA GLY A 3 10.87 25.15 -24.98
C GLY A 3 12.08 25.26 -25.92
N ASP A 4 13.14 25.96 -25.51
CA ASP A 4 14.30 26.20 -26.35
C ASP A 4 15.35 25.05 -26.35
N ASP A 5 15.03 23.95 -25.67
CA ASP A 5 15.84 22.73 -25.54
C ASP A 5 16.07 21.96 -26.86
N TRP A 6 15.24 22.20 -27.88
CA TRP A 6 15.35 21.59 -29.21
C TRP A 6 16.16 22.41 -30.24
N LYS A 7 16.75 23.53 -29.82
CA LYS A 7 17.63 24.35 -30.70
C LYS A 7 18.87 23.62 -31.13
N SER A 8 19.29 22.61 -30.38
CA SER A 8 20.45 21.76 -30.63
C SER A 8 20.13 20.28 -30.49
N GLY A 9 21.03 19.39 -30.90
CA GLY A 9 20.85 17.94 -30.75
C GLY A 9 19.89 17.32 -31.76
N VAL A 10 19.34 16.18 -31.42
CA VAL A 10 18.56 15.31 -32.31
C VAL A 10 17.27 16.00 -32.83
N GLN A 11 16.69 16.88 -32.03
CA GLN A 11 15.41 17.54 -32.35
C GLN A 11 15.56 18.80 -33.22
N LYS A 12 16.77 19.25 -33.49
CA LYS A 12 17.04 20.42 -34.34
C LYS A 12 16.36 20.31 -35.71
N LYS A 13 16.44 19.15 -36.35
CA LYS A 13 15.75 18.88 -37.64
C LYS A 13 14.24 19.07 -37.57
N THR A 14 13.63 18.68 -36.47
CA THR A 14 12.17 18.85 -36.24
C THR A 14 11.84 20.33 -36.06
N ARG A 15 12.64 21.07 -35.30
CA ARG A 15 12.50 22.53 -35.15
C ARG A 15 12.54 23.25 -36.48
N ASP A 16 13.51 22.92 -37.33
CA ASP A 16 13.69 23.55 -38.64
C ASP A 16 12.48 23.27 -39.56
N ARG A 17 11.92 22.06 -39.53
CA ARG A 17 10.66 21.74 -40.23
C ARG A 17 9.49 22.60 -39.72
N VAL A 18 9.33 22.72 -38.40
CA VAL A 18 8.27 23.53 -37.80
C VAL A 18 8.37 24.99 -38.23
N ILE A 19 9.58 25.56 -38.19
CA ILE A 19 9.82 26.93 -38.66
C ILE A 19 9.46 27.09 -40.15
N LYS A 20 9.86 26.13 -40.99
CA LYS A 20 9.54 26.15 -42.44
C LYS A 20 8.03 26.04 -42.67
N THR A 21 7.35 25.25 -41.87
CA THR A 21 5.88 25.11 -41.98
C THR A 21 5.14 26.39 -41.55
N LEU A 22 5.55 26.95 -40.40
CA LEU A 22 4.95 28.20 -39.88
C LEU A 22 5.13 29.38 -40.82
N LYS A 23 6.26 29.49 -41.52
CA LYS A 23 6.50 30.52 -42.54
C LYS A 23 5.48 30.53 -43.66
N LYS A 24 4.86 29.40 -44.02
CA LYS A 24 3.87 29.31 -45.11
C LYS A 24 2.56 30.08 -44.83
N TRP A 25 2.27 30.39 -43.57
CA TRP A 25 1.06 31.06 -43.10
C TRP A 25 1.33 32.17 -42.09
N SER A 26 2.54 32.73 -42.15
CA SER A 26 2.99 33.84 -41.29
C SER A 26 2.93 33.52 -39.77
N GLY A 27 2.96 32.23 -39.42
CA GLY A 27 2.99 31.78 -38.01
C GLY A 27 4.32 32.09 -37.33
N LYS A 28 4.27 32.34 -36.05
CA LYS A 28 5.46 32.61 -35.22
C LYS A 28 5.72 31.45 -34.25
N LEU A 29 6.98 31.04 -34.13
CA LEU A 29 7.43 30.09 -33.10
C LEU A 29 7.87 30.89 -31.86
N ILE A 30 7.23 30.60 -30.73
CA ILE A 30 7.62 31.16 -29.43
C ILE A 30 8.40 30.09 -28.68
N GLU A 31 9.65 30.40 -28.33
CA GLU A 31 10.56 29.49 -27.63
C GLU A 31 10.97 30.11 -26.28
N PRO A 32 10.16 29.96 -25.24
CA PRO A 32 10.56 30.41 -23.90
C PRO A 32 11.82 29.63 -23.47
N LYS A 33 12.70 30.30 -22.71
CA LYS A 33 13.87 29.65 -22.15
C LYS A 33 13.44 28.47 -21.30
N TYR A 34 14.08 27.33 -21.54
CA TYR A 34 13.87 26.15 -20.70
C TYR A 34 14.38 26.43 -19.30
N THR A 35 13.57 26.18 -18.30
CA THR A 35 13.98 26.37 -16.90
C THR A 35 14.98 25.28 -16.55
N LYS A 36 16.24 25.64 -16.35
CA LYS A 36 17.29 24.70 -15.93
C LYS A 36 16.89 24.03 -14.62
N ASN A 37 17.24 22.75 -14.49
CA ASN A 37 16.99 21.93 -13.30
C ASN A 37 15.50 21.64 -12.99
N ILE A 38 14.61 21.74 -13.98
CA ILE A 38 13.24 21.30 -13.87
C ILE A 38 12.91 20.45 -15.10
N SER A 39 13.13 19.15 -15.01
CA SER A 39 12.69 18.19 -16.02
C SER A 39 11.51 17.36 -15.48
N SER A 40 10.65 16.87 -16.37
CA SER A 40 9.57 15.93 -15.98
C SER A 40 10.13 14.70 -15.29
N THR A 41 11.35 14.28 -15.68
CA THR A 41 12.05 13.14 -15.07
C THR A 41 12.52 13.47 -13.67
N GLU A 42 13.11 14.65 -13.44
CA GLU A 42 13.53 15.09 -12.09
C GLU A 42 12.33 15.29 -11.16
N ILE A 43 11.25 15.89 -11.68
CA ILE A 43 10.00 16.02 -10.90
C ILE A 43 9.47 14.65 -10.52
N LYS A 44 9.41 13.70 -11.46
CA LYS A 44 8.99 12.32 -11.18
C LYS A 44 9.87 11.64 -10.14
N ASN A 45 11.20 11.78 -10.27
CA ASN A 45 12.15 11.20 -9.31
C ASN A 45 12.03 11.83 -7.91
N LYS A 46 11.89 13.16 -7.83
CA LYS A 46 11.64 13.85 -6.55
C LYS A 46 10.32 13.40 -5.92
N ILE A 47 9.25 13.29 -6.70
CA ILE A 47 7.96 12.80 -6.23
C ILE A 47 8.08 11.35 -5.78
N SER A 48 8.74 10.47 -6.53
CA SER A 48 8.99 9.08 -6.15
C SER A 48 9.75 8.98 -4.83
N ASN A 49 10.83 9.77 -4.68
CA ASN A 49 11.61 9.80 -3.43
C ASN A 49 10.78 10.30 -2.23
N ILE A 50 9.89 11.28 -2.43
CA ILE A 50 8.99 11.76 -1.39
C ILE A 50 7.99 10.66 -1.02
N PHE A 51 7.39 9.97 -1.99
CA PHE A 51 6.43 8.90 -1.73
C PHE A 51 7.07 7.62 -1.18
N SER A 52 8.35 7.39 -1.38
CA SER A 52 9.09 6.27 -0.79
C SER A 52 9.45 6.49 0.68
N SER A 53 9.38 7.71 1.19
CA SER A 53 9.67 7.97 2.61
C SER A 53 8.62 7.30 3.52
N PRO A 54 9.03 6.63 4.62
CA PRO A 54 8.13 5.92 5.53
C PRO A 54 6.97 6.81 6.02
N ASN A 55 7.24 8.04 6.45
CA ASN A 55 6.22 8.96 6.95
C ASN A 55 5.11 9.26 5.93
N ASN A 56 5.47 9.42 4.66
CA ASN A 56 4.49 9.69 3.61
C ASN A 56 3.69 8.43 3.25
N ARG A 57 4.30 7.24 3.32
CA ARG A 57 3.61 5.98 3.09
C ARG A 57 2.61 5.68 4.20
N VAL A 58 2.98 5.88 5.46
CA VAL A 58 2.08 5.67 6.62
C VAL A 58 0.76 6.39 6.42
N SER A 59 0.77 7.65 5.98
CA SER A 59 -0.44 8.47 5.79
C SER A 59 -1.20 8.17 4.49
N ARG A 60 -0.66 7.33 3.60
CA ARG A 60 -1.17 7.22 2.22
C ARG A 60 -2.53 6.57 2.14
N LEU A 61 -2.79 5.52 2.92
CA LEU A 61 -4.09 4.84 2.91
C LEU A 61 -5.22 5.79 3.31
N LYS A 62 -5.05 6.52 4.40
CA LYS A 62 -6.06 7.48 4.88
C LYS A 62 -6.35 8.57 3.85
N ARG A 63 -5.30 9.11 3.22
CA ARG A 63 -5.46 10.10 2.15
C ARG A 63 -6.21 9.54 0.95
N LEU A 64 -5.93 8.31 0.53
CA LEU A 64 -6.62 7.68 -0.60
C LEU A 64 -8.10 7.39 -0.30
N ILE A 65 -8.42 6.90 0.90
CA ILE A 65 -9.81 6.67 1.32
C ILE A 65 -10.61 7.99 1.28
N ASN A 66 -10.00 9.10 1.68
CA ASN A 66 -10.65 10.42 1.67
C ASN A 66 -10.79 11.03 0.25
N SER A 67 -10.01 10.56 -0.73
CA SER A 67 -9.95 11.14 -2.08
C SER A 67 -10.49 10.25 -3.19
N LYS A 68 -10.73 8.97 -2.93
CA LYS A 68 -11.19 7.97 -3.90
C LYS A 68 -12.39 7.21 -3.39
N ASN A 69 -13.34 6.92 -4.27
CA ASN A 69 -14.48 6.05 -3.93
C ASN A 69 -14.06 4.59 -3.68
N ILE A 70 -12.98 4.13 -4.32
CA ILE A 70 -12.47 2.76 -4.19
C ILE A 70 -10.94 2.81 -4.15
N VAL A 71 -10.35 2.17 -3.14
CA VAL A 71 -8.91 1.91 -3.04
C VAL A 71 -8.66 0.46 -3.42
N ARG A 72 -7.82 0.23 -4.44
CA ARG A 72 -7.50 -1.11 -4.95
C ARG A 72 -6.19 -1.60 -4.36
N ILE A 73 -6.27 -2.64 -3.55
CA ILE A 73 -5.12 -3.24 -2.88
C ILE A 73 -4.98 -4.68 -3.37
N LEU A 74 -3.80 -5.06 -3.83
CA LEU A 74 -3.50 -6.43 -4.26
C LEU A 74 -2.52 -7.08 -3.30
N GLU A 75 -2.67 -8.38 -3.10
CA GLU A 75 -1.77 -9.15 -2.25
C GLU A 75 -0.35 -9.23 -2.82
N SER A 76 0.63 -9.04 -1.94
CA SER A 76 2.05 -9.12 -2.27
C SER A 76 2.82 -9.82 -1.14
N HIS A 77 3.70 -10.73 -1.49
CA HIS A 77 4.42 -11.60 -0.55
C HIS A 77 5.94 -11.58 -0.73
N ASN A 78 6.44 -10.90 -1.75
CA ASN A 78 7.88 -10.70 -1.98
C ASN A 78 8.12 -9.51 -2.91
N SER A 79 9.39 -9.12 -3.05
CA SER A 79 9.80 -7.98 -3.88
C SER A 79 9.40 -8.11 -5.35
N LEU A 80 9.42 -9.33 -5.92
CA LEU A 80 9.02 -9.54 -7.32
C LEU A 80 7.52 -9.23 -7.53
N THR A 81 6.65 -9.72 -6.64
CA THR A 81 5.21 -9.42 -6.71
C THR A 81 4.95 -7.94 -6.44
N GLY A 82 5.73 -7.30 -5.57
CA GLY A 82 5.71 -5.86 -5.37
C GLY A 82 6.04 -5.07 -6.63
N LEU A 83 7.10 -5.45 -7.35
CA LEU A 83 7.47 -4.84 -8.63
C LEU A 83 6.38 -5.02 -9.70
N ILE A 84 5.72 -6.18 -9.74
CA ILE A 84 4.60 -6.42 -10.65
C ILE A 84 3.46 -5.45 -10.32
N ILE A 85 3.07 -5.31 -9.05
CA ILE A 85 2.00 -4.42 -8.62
C ILE A 85 2.36 -2.95 -8.89
N GLU A 86 3.61 -2.55 -8.61
CA GLU A 86 4.10 -1.18 -8.84
C GLU A 86 3.96 -0.77 -10.30
N ASN A 87 4.27 -1.69 -11.22
CA ASN A 87 4.33 -1.40 -12.65
C ASN A 87 3.07 -1.80 -13.43
N THR A 88 2.12 -2.49 -12.81
CA THR A 88 0.88 -2.90 -13.49
C THR A 88 -0.02 -1.69 -13.72
N LYS A 89 -0.27 -1.41 -15.01
CA LYS A 89 -1.18 -0.35 -15.47
C LYS A 89 -2.01 -0.86 -16.62
N VAL A 90 -3.31 -0.53 -16.59
CA VAL A 90 -4.24 -0.81 -17.68
C VAL A 90 -4.81 0.52 -18.17
N ILE A 91 -4.73 0.76 -19.48
CA ILE A 91 -5.34 1.93 -20.11
C ILE A 91 -6.66 1.48 -20.75
N LYS A 92 -7.76 2.10 -20.33
CA LYS A 92 -9.09 1.86 -20.88
C LYS A 92 -9.84 3.19 -20.99
N ASN A 93 -10.41 3.47 -22.14
CA ASN A 93 -11.17 4.71 -22.40
C ASN A 93 -10.39 5.99 -22.01
N ASN A 94 -9.13 6.10 -22.42
CA ASN A 94 -8.21 7.20 -22.09
C ASN A 94 -7.95 7.40 -20.58
N SER A 95 -8.38 6.48 -19.74
CA SER A 95 -8.12 6.49 -18.29
C SER A 95 -7.12 5.40 -17.92
N SER A 96 -6.19 5.74 -17.02
CA SER A 96 -5.22 4.78 -16.48
C SER A 96 -5.73 4.19 -15.17
N TYR A 97 -5.68 2.88 -15.08
CA TYR A 97 -6.05 2.12 -13.88
C TYR A 97 -4.82 1.40 -13.35
N GLU A 98 -4.60 1.51 -12.05
CA GLU A 98 -3.49 0.86 -11.34
C GLU A 98 -3.94 0.41 -9.96
N PHE A 99 -3.16 -0.44 -9.32
CA PHE A 99 -3.33 -0.74 -7.90
C PHE A 99 -2.82 0.44 -7.06
N ASP A 100 -3.54 0.74 -5.99
CA ASP A 100 -3.19 1.83 -5.07
C ASP A 100 -2.20 1.38 -4.00
N GLY A 101 -2.19 0.09 -3.69
CA GLY A 101 -1.39 -0.47 -2.63
C GLY A 101 -1.28 -1.98 -2.65
N MET A 102 -0.62 -2.48 -1.61
CA MET A 102 -0.35 -3.89 -1.39
C MET A 102 -0.87 -4.35 -0.03
N TRP A 103 -1.16 -5.63 0.07
CA TRP A 103 -1.51 -6.32 1.30
C TRP A 103 -0.52 -7.46 1.55
N SER A 104 0.23 -7.39 2.65
CA SER A 104 1.06 -8.49 3.15
C SER A 104 0.17 -9.43 3.96
N SER A 105 -0.29 -10.48 3.30
CA SER A 105 -1.15 -11.51 3.90
C SER A 105 -0.30 -12.56 4.62
N SER A 106 -0.74 -12.98 5.80
CA SER A 106 -0.08 -14.07 6.55
C SER A 106 -0.16 -15.41 5.82
N LEU A 107 -1.21 -15.63 5.03
CA LEU A 107 -1.36 -16.84 4.21
C LEU A 107 -0.23 -16.97 3.18
N THR A 108 -0.04 -15.96 2.35
CA THR A 108 0.97 -16.01 1.29
C THR A 108 2.38 -15.86 1.83
N ASP A 109 2.59 -15.08 2.89
CA ASP A 109 3.87 -15.03 3.59
C ASP A 109 4.28 -16.42 4.11
N SER A 110 3.33 -17.21 4.63
CA SER A 110 3.58 -18.57 5.08
C SER A 110 3.80 -19.52 3.90
N ALA A 111 2.95 -19.45 2.88
CA ALA A 111 3.00 -20.32 1.71
C ALA A 111 4.33 -20.19 0.95
N THR A 112 4.87 -18.98 0.78
CA THR A 112 6.18 -18.76 0.13
C THR A 112 7.36 -19.35 0.90
N LYS A 113 7.17 -19.66 2.18
CA LYS A 113 8.16 -20.33 3.03
C LYS A 113 7.88 -21.82 3.20
N GLY A 114 6.91 -22.37 2.44
CA GLY A 114 6.48 -23.76 2.54
C GLY A 114 5.88 -24.12 3.91
N LYS A 115 5.31 -23.15 4.62
CA LYS A 115 4.73 -23.32 5.96
C LYS A 115 3.20 -23.16 5.93
N PRO A 116 2.47 -23.84 6.81
CA PRO A 116 1.02 -23.63 6.93
C PRO A 116 0.72 -22.26 7.53
N ASP A 117 -0.47 -21.73 7.19
CA ASP A 117 -1.00 -20.46 7.70
C ASP A 117 -1.60 -20.64 9.11
N ASN A 118 -0.75 -20.89 10.08
CA ASN A 118 -1.10 -21.13 11.48
C ASN A 118 -0.18 -20.35 12.45
N SER A 119 0.31 -19.20 12.02
CA SER A 119 1.28 -18.36 12.75
C SER A 119 2.66 -19.01 12.94
N SER A 120 3.02 -20.01 12.10
CA SER A 120 4.38 -20.63 12.09
C SER A 120 5.46 -19.68 11.59
N VAL A 121 5.08 -18.64 10.88
CA VAL A 121 5.98 -17.54 10.47
C VAL A 121 5.77 -16.37 11.41
N ASP A 122 6.77 -16.11 12.23
CA ASP A 122 6.73 -15.04 13.23
C ASP A 122 6.79 -13.63 12.61
N PHE A 123 6.41 -12.62 13.39
CA PHE A 123 6.40 -11.24 12.92
C PHE A 123 7.77 -10.70 12.53
N SER A 124 8.86 -11.14 13.17
CA SER A 124 10.21 -10.66 12.84
C SER A 124 10.63 -11.12 11.45
N THR A 125 10.35 -12.38 11.14
CA THR A 125 10.57 -12.95 9.80
C THR A 125 9.72 -12.23 8.75
N ARG A 126 8.44 -11.95 9.04
CA ARG A 126 7.55 -11.23 8.14
C ARG A 126 7.97 -9.79 7.93
N LEU A 127 8.44 -9.09 8.98
CA LEU A 127 8.98 -7.74 8.89
C LEU A 127 10.24 -7.66 8.04
N SER A 128 11.11 -8.68 8.07
CA SER A 128 12.26 -8.74 7.16
C SER A 128 11.82 -8.79 5.69
N SER A 129 10.89 -9.70 5.35
CA SER A 129 10.34 -9.78 3.99
C SER A 129 9.62 -8.49 3.57
N LEU A 130 9.00 -7.80 4.54
CA LEU A 130 8.36 -6.51 4.33
C LEU A 130 9.37 -5.42 3.97
N ASN A 131 10.53 -5.37 4.62
CA ASN A 131 11.58 -4.41 4.29
C ASN A 131 12.02 -4.56 2.83
N ASP A 132 12.30 -5.80 2.39
CA ASP A 132 12.69 -6.08 1.01
C ASP A 132 11.61 -5.63 0.00
N LEU A 133 10.34 -5.85 0.35
CA LEU A 133 9.21 -5.40 -0.46
C LEU A 133 9.13 -3.87 -0.55
N MET A 134 9.35 -3.18 0.56
CA MET A 134 9.24 -1.73 0.64
C MET A 134 10.37 -0.98 -0.07
N GLU A 135 11.50 -1.62 -0.36
CA GLU A 135 12.58 -1.06 -1.16
C GLU A 135 12.21 -0.91 -2.64
N VAL A 136 11.38 -1.81 -3.17
CA VAL A 136 11.05 -1.89 -4.62
C VAL A 136 9.74 -1.20 -4.99
N THR A 137 9.03 -0.60 -4.04
CA THR A 137 7.71 0.01 -4.27
C THR A 137 7.57 1.36 -3.59
N THR A 138 6.75 2.22 -4.20
CA THR A 138 6.32 3.49 -3.61
C THR A 138 4.88 3.42 -3.07
N LYS A 139 4.18 2.31 -3.30
CA LYS A 139 2.76 2.15 -2.95
C LYS A 139 2.57 1.96 -1.44
N LEU A 140 1.35 2.21 -0.98
CA LEU A 140 0.97 1.92 0.41
C LEU A 140 0.99 0.41 0.68
N LEU A 141 1.14 0.04 1.95
CA LEU A 141 1.06 -1.34 2.38
C LEU A 141 0.17 -1.49 3.61
N VAL A 142 -0.68 -2.52 3.57
CA VAL A 142 -1.51 -2.99 4.67
C VAL A 142 -0.92 -4.32 5.17
N PHE A 143 -0.65 -4.43 6.47
CA PHE A 143 -0.05 -5.62 7.08
C PHE A 143 -1.12 -6.43 7.83
N ASP A 144 -1.26 -7.71 7.49
CA ASP A 144 -2.10 -8.66 8.20
C ASP A 144 -1.35 -9.20 9.44
N ALA A 145 -1.83 -8.86 10.61
CA ALA A 145 -1.22 -9.26 11.89
C ALA A 145 -1.97 -10.41 12.57
N ASP A 146 -2.79 -11.15 11.85
CA ASP A 146 -3.59 -12.23 12.44
C ASP A 146 -4.39 -11.71 13.66
N ASN A 147 -4.28 -12.35 14.82
CA ASN A 147 -4.90 -11.87 16.06
C ASN A 147 -4.04 -10.87 16.86
N GLY A 148 -2.91 -10.41 16.27
CA GLY A 148 -1.98 -9.46 16.88
C GLY A 148 -1.04 -10.03 17.93
N GLY A 149 -1.18 -11.32 18.30
CA GLY A 149 -0.37 -11.93 19.35
C GLY A 149 -0.68 -11.37 20.74
N GLN A 150 0.36 -11.22 21.55
CA GLN A 150 0.26 -10.74 22.93
C GLN A 150 0.14 -9.21 22.98
N LEU A 151 -0.71 -8.71 23.88
CA LEU A 151 -1.00 -7.29 24.04
C LEU A 151 0.26 -6.44 24.27
N GLU A 152 1.20 -6.98 25.07
CA GLU A 152 2.45 -6.32 25.46
C GLU A 152 3.43 -6.17 24.29
N HIS A 153 3.30 -6.99 23.27
CA HIS A 153 4.17 -6.97 22.08
C HIS A 153 3.67 -5.99 20.99
N LEU A 154 2.39 -5.63 21.00
CA LEU A 154 1.80 -4.76 20.00
C LEU A 154 2.52 -3.40 19.84
N PRO A 155 2.98 -2.71 20.90
CA PRO A 155 3.70 -1.45 20.74
C PRO A 155 4.99 -1.59 19.92
N PHE A 156 5.68 -2.71 20.02
CA PHE A 156 6.91 -2.97 19.27
C PHE A 156 6.61 -3.29 17.81
N LEU A 157 5.56 -4.08 17.55
CA LEU A 157 5.09 -4.38 16.20
C LEU A 157 4.68 -3.08 15.46
N ILE A 158 3.86 -2.25 16.10
CA ILE A 158 3.40 -0.99 15.52
C ILE A 158 4.57 -0.06 15.19
N ARG A 159 5.53 0.09 16.10
CA ARG A 159 6.74 0.89 15.88
C ARG A 159 7.54 0.39 14.69
N SER A 160 7.65 -0.92 14.52
CA SER A 160 8.37 -1.52 13.39
C SER A 160 7.63 -1.30 12.08
N LEU A 161 6.31 -1.45 12.06
CA LEU A 161 5.48 -1.21 10.89
C LEU A 161 5.53 0.26 10.43
N GLU A 162 5.40 1.21 11.36
CA GLU A 162 5.52 2.64 11.03
C GLU A 162 6.90 2.99 10.49
N ARG A 163 7.97 2.42 11.08
CA ARG A 163 9.35 2.62 10.60
C ARG A 163 9.54 2.10 9.18
N CYS A 164 8.95 0.96 8.83
CA CYS A 164 8.96 0.42 7.48
C CYS A 164 8.07 1.23 6.52
N GLY A 165 7.15 2.05 7.03
CA GLY A 165 6.21 2.84 6.22
C GLY A 165 4.93 2.08 5.86
N ALA A 166 4.54 1.05 6.61
CA ALA A 166 3.22 0.44 6.48
C ALA A 166 2.13 1.47 6.80
N SER A 167 1.04 1.46 6.02
CA SER A 167 -0.05 2.44 6.16
C SER A 167 -1.15 1.96 7.11
N ALA A 168 -1.25 0.66 7.33
CA ALA A 168 -2.25 0.06 8.20
C ALA A 168 -1.83 -1.32 8.71
N ILE A 169 -2.48 -1.70 9.80
CA ILE A 169 -2.49 -3.07 10.34
C ILE A 169 -3.92 -3.61 10.28
N ILE A 170 -4.08 -4.88 9.88
CA ILE A 170 -5.33 -5.63 10.03
C ILE A 170 -5.17 -6.59 11.19
N MET A 171 -6.15 -6.65 12.06
CA MET A 171 -6.23 -7.61 13.16
C MET A 171 -7.57 -8.32 13.20
N GLU A 172 -7.57 -9.64 13.34
CA GLU A 172 -8.78 -10.45 13.50
C GLU A 172 -9.08 -10.76 14.95
N ASP A 173 -10.36 -10.91 15.26
CA ASP A 173 -10.86 -11.20 16.62
C ASP A 173 -10.90 -12.69 16.96
N LYS A 174 -10.18 -13.55 16.20
CA LYS A 174 -10.01 -14.96 16.55
C LYS A 174 -8.94 -15.15 17.63
N ILE A 175 -9.12 -16.18 18.45
CA ILE A 175 -8.18 -16.61 19.50
C ILE A 175 -7.83 -18.10 19.37
N GLY A 176 -6.73 -18.46 20.02
CA GLY A 176 -6.19 -19.83 19.99
C GLY A 176 -5.33 -20.07 18.76
N LEU A 177 -5.16 -21.33 18.39
CA LEU A 177 -4.40 -21.69 17.20
C LEU A 177 -5.08 -21.15 15.96
N LYS A 178 -4.33 -20.39 15.16
CA LYS A 178 -4.83 -19.83 13.92
C LYS A 178 -5.28 -20.94 12.97
N LYS A 179 -6.47 -20.77 12.39
CA LYS A 179 -6.96 -21.54 11.25
C LYS A 179 -7.28 -20.59 10.11
N ASN A 180 -6.89 -20.96 8.91
CA ASN A 180 -7.20 -20.17 7.72
C ASN A 180 -8.72 -20.05 7.54
N SER A 181 -9.21 -18.82 7.42
CA SER A 181 -10.64 -18.51 7.30
C SER A 181 -11.28 -19.03 6.00
N LEU A 182 -10.46 -19.39 4.98
CA LEU A 182 -10.94 -19.99 3.74
C LEU A 182 -11.33 -21.46 3.87
N PHE A 183 -10.92 -22.14 4.93
CA PHE A 183 -11.32 -23.52 5.16
C PHE A 183 -12.78 -23.60 5.65
N LYS A 184 -13.55 -24.50 5.06
CA LYS A 184 -14.97 -24.69 5.40
C LYS A 184 -15.18 -25.14 6.85
N ASN A 185 -14.29 -25.97 7.38
CA ASN A 185 -14.41 -26.48 8.75
C ASN A 185 -13.68 -25.56 9.74
N GLN A 186 -14.46 -24.70 10.38
CA GLN A 186 -13.99 -23.80 11.46
C GLN A 186 -14.29 -24.36 12.87
N THR A 187 -14.54 -25.68 13.01
CA THR A 187 -14.81 -26.33 14.29
C THR A 187 -13.69 -26.02 15.30
N GLY A 188 -14.07 -25.58 16.50
CA GLY A 188 -13.15 -25.21 17.57
C GLY A 188 -12.49 -23.84 17.44
N THR A 189 -12.74 -23.10 16.35
CA THR A 189 -12.31 -21.69 16.24
C THR A 189 -13.14 -20.83 17.19
N LYS A 190 -12.48 -20.03 17.99
CA LYS A 190 -13.09 -19.12 18.96
C LYS A 190 -12.80 -17.68 18.62
N GLN A 191 -13.78 -16.82 18.86
CA GLN A 191 -13.57 -15.37 18.85
C GLN A 191 -13.24 -14.88 20.25
N ASP A 192 -12.41 -13.86 20.34
CA ASP A 192 -12.14 -13.14 21.58
C ASP A 192 -13.42 -12.47 22.11
N LYS A 193 -13.43 -12.18 23.40
CA LYS A 193 -14.46 -11.30 23.94
C LYS A 193 -14.32 -9.91 23.32
N PRO A 194 -15.41 -9.24 22.93
CA PRO A 194 -15.33 -7.91 22.30
C PRO A 194 -14.46 -6.94 23.11
N GLU A 195 -14.58 -6.96 24.44
CA GLU A 195 -13.85 -6.06 25.33
C GLU A 195 -12.34 -6.32 25.33
N LEU A 196 -11.91 -7.59 25.16
CA LEU A 196 -10.49 -7.95 25.08
C LEU A 196 -9.92 -7.57 23.72
N PHE A 197 -10.66 -7.80 22.65
CA PHE A 197 -10.27 -7.36 21.33
C PHE A 197 -10.20 -5.83 21.24
N ALA A 198 -11.18 -5.12 21.81
CA ALA A 198 -11.17 -3.66 21.91
C ALA A 198 -9.94 -3.14 22.68
N LYS A 199 -9.49 -3.85 23.74
CA LYS A 199 -8.23 -3.49 24.45
C LYS A 199 -7.02 -3.56 23.51
N LYS A 200 -6.93 -4.59 22.66
CA LYS A 200 -5.84 -4.71 21.67
C LYS A 200 -5.90 -3.54 20.66
N ILE A 201 -7.06 -3.25 20.10
CA ILE A 201 -7.25 -2.10 19.20
C ILE A 201 -6.84 -0.80 19.87
N LYS A 202 -7.30 -0.57 21.10
CA LYS A 202 -6.95 0.62 21.88
C LYS A 202 -5.44 0.72 22.13
N GLN A 203 -4.79 -0.41 22.42
CA GLN A 203 -3.32 -0.46 22.60
C GLN A 203 -2.60 -0.05 21.34
N ILE A 204 -3.00 -0.57 20.18
CA ILE A 204 -2.43 -0.17 18.88
C ILE A 204 -2.62 1.33 18.66
N CYS A 205 -3.83 1.83 18.82
CA CYS A 205 -4.12 3.25 18.64
C CYS A 205 -3.30 4.17 19.56
N LYS A 206 -2.99 3.73 20.78
CA LYS A 206 -2.12 4.46 21.71
C LYS A 206 -0.62 4.35 21.33
N SER A 207 -0.20 3.26 20.72
CA SER A 207 1.20 2.99 20.42
C SER A 207 1.69 3.63 19.14
N ARG A 208 0.79 3.91 18.19
CA ARG A 208 1.13 4.57 16.94
C ARG A 208 1.62 6.00 17.19
N LYS A 209 2.65 6.40 16.47
CA LYS A 209 3.19 7.77 16.49
C LYS A 209 2.51 8.66 15.47
N ASN A 210 2.12 8.08 14.34
CA ASN A 210 1.41 8.79 13.27
C ASN A 210 -0.09 8.48 13.36
N ASN A 211 -0.92 9.51 13.56
CA ASN A 211 -2.37 9.37 13.66
C ASN A 211 -3.03 8.94 12.33
N ASP A 212 -2.31 8.96 11.23
CA ASP A 212 -2.78 8.49 9.93
C ASP A 212 -2.48 7.00 9.70
N PHE A 213 -1.67 6.35 10.56
CA PHE A 213 -1.54 4.90 10.57
C PHE A 213 -2.89 4.27 10.95
N MET A 214 -3.46 3.50 10.03
CA MET A 214 -4.81 2.98 10.20
C MET A 214 -4.83 1.63 10.90
N VAL A 215 -5.89 1.38 11.65
CA VAL A 215 -6.16 0.10 12.29
C VAL A 215 -7.44 -0.46 11.72
N ILE A 216 -7.37 -1.66 11.16
CA ILE A 216 -8.50 -2.35 10.55
C ILE A 216 -8.88 -3.53 11.45
N ALA A 217 -10.05 -3.44 12.09
CA ALA A 217 -10.61 -4.54 12.88
C ALA A 217 -11.33 -5.51 11.93
N ARG A 218 -10.85 -6.76 11.87
CA ARG A 218 -11.47 -7.82 11.10
C ARG A 218 -12.33 -8.69 12.02
N ILE A 219 -13.63 -8.64 11.77
CA ILE A 219 -14.62 -9.35 12.57
C ILE A 219 -14.94 -10.68 11.88
N GLU A 220 -14.67 -11.79 12.57
CA GLU A 220 -14.79 -13.15 12.02
C GLU A 220 -16.14 -13.83 12.35
N SER A 221 -17.15 -13.07 12.77
CA SER A 221 -18.46 -13.61 13.17
C SER A 221 -19.14 -14.46 12.11
N PHE A 222 -19.02 -14.10 10.84
CA PHE A 222 -19.56 -14.90 9.74
C PHE A 222 -18.80 -16.20 9.53
N ILE A 223 -17.49 -16.16 9.68
CA ILE A 223 -16.61 -17.33 9.52
C ILE A 223 -16.85 -18.37 10.61
N VAL A 224 -17.13 -17.93 11.83
CA VAL A 224 -17.42 -18.84 12.96
C VAL A 224 -18.91 -19.13 13.15
N GLY A 225 -19.76 -18.73 12.21
CA GLY A 225 -21.18 -19.07 12.19
C GLY A 225 -22.06 -18.28 13.17
N LYS A 226 -21.60 -17.15 13.72
CA LYS A 226 -22.38 -16.31 14.64
C LYS A 226 -23.30 -15.30 13.95
N GLY A 227 -23.11 -15.05 12.66
CA GLY A 227 -23.98 -14.26 11.81
C GLY A 227 -23.93 -12.74 12.04
N LEU A 228 -24.87 -12.05 11.38
CA LEU A 228 -24.90 -10.60 11.27
C LEU A 228 -25.06 -9.88 12.62
N LYS A 229 -25.95 -10.39 13.50
CA LYS A 229 -26.21 -9.74 14.79
C LYS A 229 -24.95 -9.65 15.67
N ASP A 230 -24.16 -10.74 15.72
CA ASP A 230 -22.89 -10.72 16.45
C ASP A 230 -21.86 -9.84 15.77
N ALA A 231 -21.80 -9.83 14.44
CA ALA A 231 -20.89 -8.96 13.68
C ALA A 231 -21.16 -7.47 13.96
N LEU A 232 -22.42 -7.03 13.91
CA LEU A 232 -22.79 -5.65 14.20
C LEU A 232 -22.44 -5.25 15.63
N ARG A 233 -22.81 -6.08 16.62
CA ARG A 233 -22.49 -5.84 18.03
C ARG A 233 -20.99 -5.66 18.29
N ARG A 234 -20.13 -6.34 17.50
CA ARG A 234 -18.67 -6.22 17.62
C ARG A 234 -18.10 -5.02 16.88
N ALA A 235 -18.82 -4.48 15.92
CA ALA A 235 -18.43 -3.31 15.16
C ALA A 235 -18.72 -1.99 15.90
N GLU A 236 -19.66 -2.01 16.86
CA GLU A 236 -19.98 -0.91 17.77
C GLU A 236 -18.94 -0.76 18.90
#